data_082d151f1b73a653195d33b1c2b45ac0
#
_entry.id   082d151f1b73a653195d33b1c2b45ac0
#
_cell.length_a   1.000
_cell.length_b   1.000
_cell.length_c   1.000
_cell.angle_alpha   90.00
_cell.angle_beta   90.00
_cell.angle_gamma   90.00
#
_symmetry.space_group_name_H-M   'P 1'
#
loop_
_entity.id
_entity.type
_entity.pdbx_description
1 polymer ?
#
loop_
_entity_poly.entity_id
_entity_poly.type
_entity_poly.pdbx_seq_one_letter_code
_entity_poly.pdbx_strand_id
1 'polypeptide(L)'
;AGPGNPELITVKGLRLLQKCDAVIYDRLLSEELLSVVPENCHKIYVGKKPMSHAKKQEEINEILIQTAKQYKNVVRLKGGDPYIFGRGGEEGQELREAGVDFEVVPGISSSYSVPAYCGIPVTHRDFASSFHVITGHEGNHKNGVSVLNYETLAKEEGTLIFLMGLKNLLNIVASLIENGKDPATPVGVLQEGTTARQRVATGTLADIVEVVKREGIKTPAITVVGDVVSLRQVLDWYGHKPLSGKSVLVTGTTSMVDRLSPILKEEGAEAISFSLIRTERMKLPELDVALKEIDKYNWIVFTSANGVECFF
;
A
#
# COMPACT_ATOMS: atom_id res chain seq x y z
N ALA A 1 -0.82 -0.95 -7.58
CA ALA A 1 -1.43 -1.70 -6.46
C ALA A 1 -1.91 -0.79 -5.32
N GLY A 2 -1.78 0.51 -5.41
CA GLY A 2 -2.03 1.41 -4.29
C GLY A 2 -0.89 1.46 -3.27
N PRO A 3 -0.98 2.34 -2.25
CA PRO A 3 0.13 2.65 -1.35
C PRO A 3 0.21 1.75 -0.10
N GLY A 4 -0.80 0.93 0.18
CA GLY A 4 -0.85 0.09 1.38
C GLY A 4 -2.15 -0.70 1.48
N ASN A 5 -3.29 -0.03 1.62
CA ASN A 5 -4.59 -0.71 1.64
C ASN A 5 -4.82 -1.47 0.32
N PRO A 6 -5.03 -2.82 0.36
CA PRO A 6 -5.23 -3.63 -0.83
C PRO A 6 -6.47 -3.24 -1.65
N GLU A 7 -7.49 -2.65 -1.03
CA GLU A 7 -8.69 -2.18 -1.71
C GLU A 7 -8.45 -0.96 -2.64
N LEU A 8 -7.27 -0.32 -2.50
CA LEU A 8 -6.86 0.76 -3.40
C LEU A 8 -6.22 0.25 -4.70
N ILE A 9 -6.26 -1.04 -4.97
CA ILE A 9 -5.99 -1.56 -6.31
C ILE A 9 -7.11 -1.18 -7.26
N THR A 10 -6.78 -0.86 -8.51
CA THR A 10 -7.82 -0.61 -9.51
C THR A 10 -8.54 -1.92 -9.90
N VAL A 11 -9.82 -1.84 -10.27
CA VAL A 11 -10.59 -3.00 -10.76
C VAL A 11 -9.88 -3.72 -11.90
N LYS A 12 -9.26 -2.97 -12.83
CA LYS A 12 -8.45 -3.56 -13.91
C LYS A 12 -7.24 -4.30 -13.37
N GLY A 13 -6.51 -3.70 -12.43
CA GLY A 13 -5.34 -4.30 -11.80
C GLY A 13 -5.68 -5.60 -11.08
N LEU A 14 -6.76 -5.62 -10.30
CA LEU A 14 -7.25 -6.81 -9.60
C LEU A 14 -7.62 -7.93 -10.58
N ARG A 15 -8.39 -7.60 -11.62
CA ARG A 15 -8.80 -8.57 -12.65
C ARG A 15 -7.61 -9.21 -13.37
N LEU A 16 -6.56 -8.45 -13.67
CA LEU A 16 -5.35 -8.98 -14.30
C LEU A 16 -4.56 -9.85 -13.33
N LEU A 17 -4.46 -9.44 -12.07
CA LEU A 17 -3.77 -10.19 -11.03
C LEU A 17 -4.41 -11.56 -10.77
N GLN A 18 -5.76 -11.63 -10.80
CA GLN A 18 -6.52 -12.87 -10.65
C GLN A 18 -6.41 -13.86 -11.83
N LYS A 19 -5.79 -13.44 -12.94
CA LYS A 19 -5.69 -14.23 -14.17
C LYS A 19 -4.25 -14.42 -14.63
N CYS A 20 -3.27 -13.99 -13.84
CA CYS A 20 -1.88 -14.07 -14.25
C CYS A 20 -1.28 -15.48 -14.09
N ASP A 21 -0.38 -15.84 -15.00
CA ASP A 21 0.41 -17.06 -14.95
C ASP A 21 1.69 -16.87 -14.13
N ALA A 22 2.20 -15.62 -14.12
CA ALA A 22 3.33 -15.21 -13.29
C ALA A 22 3.13 -13.81 -12.74
N VAL A 23 3.56 -13.57 -11.48
CA VAL A 23 3.58 -12.26 -10.83
C VAL A 23 4.98 -11.92 -10.32
N ILE A 24 5.50 -10.76 -10.73
CA ILE A 24 6.78 -10.22 -10.27
C ILE A 24 6.49 -9.05 -9.35
N TYR A 25 6.96 -9.11 -8.11
CA TYR A 25 6.55 -8.15 -7.06
C TYR A 25 7.70 -7.75 -6.14
N ASP A 26 7.54 -6.62 -5.44
CA ASP A 26 8.49 -6.08 -4.49
C ASP A 26 7.91 -5.97 -3.05
N ARG A 27 8.66 -5.38 -2.12
CA ARG A 27 8.34 -5.35 -0.68
C ARG A 27 7.21 -4.41 -0.28
N LEU A 28 6.91 -3.38 -1.07
CA LEU A 28 5.96 -2.32 -0.67
C LEU A 28 4.48 -2.68 -0.93
N LEU A 29 4.20 -3.95 -1.11
CA LEU A 29 2.87 -4.47 -1.41
C LEU A 29 2.22 -5.09 -0.19
N SER A 30 0.89 -5.06 -0.13
CA SER A 30 0.12 -5.87 0.80
C SER A 30 0.21 -7.35 0.40
N GLU A 31 0.51 -8.22 1.37
CA GLU A 31 0.52 -9.68 1.16
C GLU A 31 -0.86 -10.20 0.73
N GLU A 32 -1.93 -9.51 1.10
CA GLU A 32 -3.30 -9.85 0.68
C GLU A 32 -3.48 -9.80 -0.83
N LEU A 33 -2.77 -8.92 -1.54
CA LEU A 33 -2.79 -8.90 -3.00
C LEU A 33 -2.12 -10.14 -3.62
N LEU A 34 -1.27 -10.82 -2.90
CA LEU A 34 -0.66 -12.07 -3.35
C LEU A 34 -1.53 -13.30 -3.03
N SER A 35 -2.55 -13.16 -2.19
CA SER A 35 -3.51 -14.24 -1.94
C SER A 35 -4.59 -14.35 -3.02
N VAL A 36 -4.81 -13.28 -3.82
CA VAL A 36 -5.82 -13.29 -4.89
C VAL A 36 -5.31 -13.84 -6.22
N VAL A 37 -4.00 -14.09 -6.35
CA VAL A 37 -3.44 -14.71 -7.57
C VAL A 37 -3.78 -16.21 -7.62
N PRO A 38 -3.89 -16.81 -8.81
CA PRO A 38 -4.13 -18.25 -8.94
C PRO A 38 -3.11 -19.09 -8.16
N GLU A 39 -3.53 -20.24 -7.62
CA GLU A 39 -2.64 -21.15 -6.85
C GLU A 39 -1.42 -21.59 -7.65
N ASN A 40 -1.61 -21.83 -8.94
CA ASN A 40 -0.55 -22.23 -9.87
C ASN A 40 0.27 -21.06 -10.44
N CYS A 41 -0.03 -19.81 -10.03
CA CYS A 41 0.72 -18.63 -10.48
C CYS A 41 2.15 -18.66 -9.95
N HIS A 42 3.14 -18.45 -10.84
CA HIS A 42 4.54 -18.36 -10.46
C HIS A 42 4.85 -17.01 -9.80
N LYS A 43 5.23 -17.00 -8.51
CA LYS A 43 5.48 -15.79 -7.71
C LYS A 43 6.98 -15.49 -7.66
N ILE A 44 7.41 -14.33 -8.20
CA ILE A 44 8.81 -13.92 -8.29
C ILE A 44 9.02 -12.64 -7.47
N TYR A 45 9.73 -12.77 -6.36
CA TYR A 45 10.09 -11.63 -5.51
C TYR A 45 11.37 -10.95 -6.01
N VAL A 46 11.30 -9.64 -6.28
CA VAL A 46 12.45 -8.83 -6.75
C VAL A 46 12.85 -7.73 -5.78
N GLY A 47 12.20 -7.61 -4.63
CA GLY A 47 12.54 -6.63 -3.60
C GLY A 47 13.84 -6.96 -2.85
N LYS A 48 14.25 -6.05 -1.96
CA LYS A 48 15.41 -6.26 -1.06
C LYS A 48 15.10 -7.38 -0.08
N LYS A 49 15.91 -8.43 -0.06
CA LYS A 49 15.90 -9.41 1.04
C LYS A 49 16.69 -8.86 2.23
N PRO A 50 16.29 -9.18 3.47
CA PRO A 50 17.16 -8.93 4.63
C PRO A 50 18.54 -9.56 4.37
N MET A 51 19.62 -8.82 4.63
CA MET A 51 21.01 -9.26 4.48
C MET A 51 21.52 -9.51 3.03
N SER A 52 20.78 -9.15 1.99
CA SER A 52 21.27 -9.23 0.60
C SER A 52 21.23 -7.86 -0.08
N HIS A 53 22.14 -7.65 -1.06
CA HIS A 53 22.08 -6.46 -1.89
C HIS A 53 20.76 -6.42 -2.66
N ALA A 54 20.19 -5.20 -2.82
CA ALA A 54 19.04 -5.03 -3.70
C ALA A 54 19.43 -5.46 -5.11
N LYS A 55 18.53 -6.20 -5.79
CA LYS A 55 18.70 -6.42 -7.22
C LYS A 55 18.84 -5.08 -7.93
N LYS A 56 19.81 -4.98 -8.81
CA LYS A 56 19.94 -3.81 -9.67
C LYS A 56 18.77 -3.75 -10.63
N GLN A 57 18.45 -2.58 -11.16
CA GLN A 57 17.32 -2.44 -12.09
C GLN A 57 17.49 -3.30 -13.34
N GLU A 58 18.73 -3.42 -13.81
CA GLU A 58 19.07 -4.26 -14.96
C GLU A 58 18.69 -5.73 -14.71
N GLU A 59 18.93 -6.25 -13.50
CA GLU A 59 18.54 -7.61 -13.12
C GLU A 59 17.02 -7.79 -13.07
N ILE A 60 16.28 -6.75 -12.64
CA ILE A 60 14.82 -6.77 -12.62
C ILE A 60 14.28 -6.77 -14.04
N ASN A 61 14.84 -5.95 -14.93
CA ASN A 61 14.46 -5.86 -16.34
C ASN A 61 14.69 -7.21 -17.03
N GLU A 62 15.83 -7.85 -16.79
CA GLU A 62 16.12 -9.19 -17.34
C GLU A 62 15.11 -10.24 -16.85
N ILE A 63 14.77 -10.23 -15.54
CA ILE A 63 13.74 -11.14 -15.00
C ILE A 63 12.39 -10.90 -15.66
N LEU A 64 11.99 -9.64 -15.89
CA LEU A 64 10.75 -9.29 -16.58
C LEU A 64 10.73 -9.86 -18.00
N ILE A 65 11.79 -9.63 -18.78
CA ILE A 65 11.91 -10.09 -20.16
C ILE A 65 11.88 -11.63 -20.23
N GLN A 66 12.66 -12.30 -19.41
CA GLN A 66 12.70 -13.78 -19.41
C GLN A 66 11.36 -14.38 -18.96
N THR A 67 10.72 -13.79 -17.95
CA THR A 67 9.40 -14.26 -17.51
C THR A 67 8.34 -14.07 -18.59
N ALA A 68 8.36 -12.93 -19.30
CA ALA A 68 7.42 -12.65 -20.39
C ALA A 68 7.59 -13.60 -21.58
N LYS A 69 8.80 -14.17 -21.79
CA LYS A 69 9.04 -15.19 -22.83
C LYS A 69 8.54 -16.58 -22.44
N GLN A 70 8.39 -16.85 -21.14
CA GLN A 70 8.00 -18.17 -20.62
C GLN A 70 6.50 -18.28 -20.33
N TYR A 71 5.86 -17.20 -19.93
CA TYR A 71 4.46 -17.16 -19.48
C TYR A 71 3.62 -16.23 -20.34
N LYS A 72 2.35 -16.57 -20.54
CA LYS A 72 1.45 -15.81 -21.41
C LYS A 72 0.97 -14.52 -20.76
N ASN A 73 0.58 -14.59 -19.48
CA ASN A 73 0.05 -13.44 -18.72
C ASN A 73 0.96 -13.15 -17.55
N VAL A 74 1.86 -12.20 -17.72
CA VAL A 74 2.80 -11.77 -16.66
C VAL A 74 2.34 -10.45 -16.07
N VAL A 75 2.26 -10.38 -14.75
CA VAL A 75 1.96 -9.13 -14.02
C VAL A 75 3.20 -8.66 -13.28
N ARG A 76 3.68 -7.45 -13.58
CA ARG A 76 4.59 -6.71 -12.73
C ARG A 76 3.77 -5.90 -11.72
N LEU A 77 3.67 -6.39 -10.49
CA LEU A 77 2.92 -5.74 -9.41
C LEU A 77 3.82 -4.75 -8.67
N LYS A 78 3.41 -3.48 -8.63
CA LYS A 78 4.17 -2.37 -8.03
C LYS A 78 3.28 -1.62 -7.02
N GLY A 79 3.86 -1.13 -5.93
CA GLY A 79 3.18 -0.22 -5.01
C GLY A 79 2.89 1.13 -5.66
N GLY A 80 1.78 1.77 -5.32
CA GLY A 80 1.39 3.05 -5.90
C GLY A 80 1.04 2.97 -7.39
N ASP A 81 1.45 3.97 -8.13
CA ASP A 81 1.38 4.05 -9.59
C ASP A 81 2.74 3.66 -10.21
N PRO A 82 2.78 2.84 -11.28
CA PRO A 82 4.03 2.39 -11.87
C PRO A 82 4.88 3.51 -12.49
N TYR A 83 4.27 4.62 -12.92
CA TYR A 83 4.96 5.74 -13.58
C TYR A 83 5.30 6.89 -12.63
N ILE A 84 4.79 6.90 -11.39
CA ILE A 84 5.13 7.93 -10.40
C ILE A 84 6.25 7.41 -9.49
N PHE A 85 7.50 7.71 -9.83
CA PHE A 85 8.72 7.25 -9.16
C PHE A 85 8.81 5.72 -8.96
N GLY A 86 8.06 4.97 -9.78
CA GLY A 86 8.05 3.51 -9.78
C GLY A 86 9.01 2.87 -10.77
N ARG A 87 9.75 3.63 -11.57
CA ARG A 87 10.65 3.15 -12.64
C ARG A 87 9.95 2.31 -13.72
N GLY A 88 8.61 2.37 -13.80
CA GLY A 88 7.84 1.62 -14.79
C GLY A 88 8.14 2.05 -16.22
N GLY A 89 8.55 3.31 -16.42
CA GLY A 89 9.01 3.81 -17.73
C GLY A 89 10.26 3.07 -18.20
N GLU A 90 11.27 2.91 -17.33
CA GLU A 90 12.50 2.18 -17.62
C GLU A 90 12.19 0.69 -17.93
N GLU A 91 11.38 0.04 -17.07
CA GLU A 91 10.92 -1.34 -17.29
C GLU A 91 10.21 -1.48 -18.65
N GLY A 92 9.34 -0.51 -19.02
CA GLY A 92 8.62 -0.53 -20.30
C GLY A 92 9.52 -0.32 -21.53
N GLN A 93 10.54 0.54 -21.44
CA GLN A 93 11.51 0.73 -22.51
C GLN A 93 12.26 -0.57 -22.82
N GLU A 94 12.81 -1.23 -21.80
CA GLU A 94 13.53 -2.49 -21.96
C GLU A 94 12.64 -3.62 -22.51
N LEU A 95 11.38 -3.70 -22.05
CA LEU A 95 10.42 -4.67 -22.60
C LEU A 95 10.17 -4.42 -24.09
N ARG A 96 10.00 -3.16 -24.50
CA ARG A 96 9.77 -2.78 -25.90
C ARG A 96 10.98 -3.08 -26.77
N GLU A 97 12.19 -2.81 -26.30
CA GLU A 97 13.44 -3.15 -27.00
C GLU A 97 13.63 -4.66 -27.16
N ALA A 98 13.18 -5.43 -26.17
CA ALA A 98 13.18 -6.88 -26.22
C ALA A 98 12.05 -7.50 -27.07
N GLY A 99 11.20 -6.68 -27.71
CA GLY A 99 10.08 -7.13 -28.54
C GLY A 99 8.90 -7.70 -27.73
N VAL A 100 8.78 -7.35 -26.45
CA VAL A 100 7.70 -7.78 -25.56
C VAL A 100 6.60 -6.74 -25.55
N ASP A 101 5.38 -7.12 -25.89
CA ASP A 101 4.21 -6.26 -25.75
C ASP A 101 3.77 -6.15 -24.29
N PHE A 102 3.39 -4.95 -23.86
CA PHE A 102 2.92 -4.69 -22.52
C PHE A 102 1.83 -3.62 -22.51
N GLU A 103 1.06 -3.61 -21.42
CA GLU A 103 0.18 -2.49 -21.07
C GLU A 103 0.49 -1.97 -19.67
N VAL A 104 0.25 -0.68 -19.45
CA VAL A 104 0.38 -0.06 -18.13
C VAL A 104 -1.00 0.16 -17.54
N VAL A 105 -1.18 -0.34 -16.33
CA VAL A 105 -2.40 -0.10 -15.55
C VAL A 105 -2.08 1.00 -14.53
N PRO A 106 -2.64 2.21 -14.67
CA PRO A 106 -2.47 3.26 -13.67
C PRO A 106 -2.90 2.79 -12.28
N GLY A 107 -2.20 3.29 -11.27
CA GLY A 107 -2.46 2.93 -9.88
C GLY A 107 -2.72 4.16 -9.01
N ILE A 108 -3.16 3.92 -7.79
CA ILE A 108 -3.37 4.97 -6.79
C ILE A 108 -2.02 5.36 -6.19
N SER A 109 -1.51 6.52 -6.58
CA SER A 109 -0.20 7.01 -6.08
C SER A 109 -0.26 7.38 -4.61
N SER A 110 0.80 7.04 -3.88
CA SER A 110 0.97 7.47 -2.49
C SER A 110 1.04 8.99 -2.32
N SER A 111 1.43 9.72 -3.36
CA SER A 111 1.58 11.18 -3.33
C SER A 111 0.29 11.93 -2.97
N TYR A 112 -0.86 11.41 -3.33
CA TYR A 112 -2.16 12.03 -3.00
C TYR A 112 -3.04 11.15 -2.10
N SER A 113 -2.93 9.85 -2.19
CA SER A 113 -3.78 8.95 -1.41
C SER A 113 -3.36 8.85 0.07
N VAL A 114 -2.06 8.88 0.36
CA VAL A 114 -1.58 8.91 1.75
C VAL A 114 -1.99 10.21 2.45
N PRO A 115 -1.78 11.41 1.87
CA PRO A 115 -2.34 12.65 2.43
C PRO A 115 -3.86 12.58 2.66
N ALA A 116 -4.62 12.05 1.70
CA ALA A 116 -6.09 11.92 1.84
C ALA A 116 -6.50 11.06 3.04
N TYR A 117 -5.82 9.94 3.28
CA TYR A 117 -6.04 9.10 4.47
C TYR A 117 -5.60 9.78 5.77
N CYS A 118 -4.68 10.74 5.68
CA CYS A 118 -4.24 11.55 6.81
C CYS A 118 -5.08 12.83 7.02
N GLY A 119 -6.18 13.01 6.27
CA GLY A 119 -7.01 14.21 6.35
C GLY A 119 -6.34 15.47 5.76
N ILE A 120 -5.41 15.30 4.81
CA ILE A 120 -4.70 16.41 4.16
C ILE A 120 -5.03 16.38 2.66
N PRO A 121 -5.95 17.22 2.17
CA PRO A 121 -6.19 17.35 0.74
C PRO A 121 -4.97 18.00 0.08
N VAL A 122 -4.47 17.43 -1.02
CA VAL A 122 -3.28 17.99 -1.70
C VAL A 122 -3.59 19.26 -2.49
N THR A 123 -4.86 19.55 -2.74
CA THR A 123 -5.38 20.81 -3.31
C THR A 123 -6.60 21.26 -2.53
N HIS A 124 -6.78 22.56 -2.41
CA HIS A 124 -7.96 23.19 -1.78
C HIS A 124 -8.16 24.57 -2.35
N ARG A 125 -9.41 24.98 -2.59
CA ARG A 125 -9.73 26.27 -3.23
C ARG A 125 -9.06 27.45 -2.56
N ASP A 126 -9.01 27.46 -1.22
CA ASP A 126 -8.52 28.60 -0.43
C ASP A 126 -7.04 28.46 -0.02
N PHE A 127 -6.42 27.28 -0.20
CA PHE A 127 -5.06 27.00 0.31
C PHE A 127 -4.05 26.64 -0.77
N ALA A 128 -4.45 25.86 -1.78
CA ALA A 128 -3.52 25.38 -2.80
C ALA A 128 -4.23 25.03 -4.10
N SER A 129 -3.95 25.76 -5.18
CA SER A 129 -4.47 25.52 -6.53
C SER A 129 -3.60 24.53 -7.35
N SER A 130 -2.44 24.16 -6.84
CA SER A 130 -1.51 23.22 -7.46
C SER A 130 -0.86 22.31 -6.43
N PHE A 131 -0.31 21.19 -6.86
CA PHE A 131 0.59 20.37 -6.04
C PHE A 131 1.71 19.79 -6.89
N HIS A 132 2.89 19.65 -6.29
CA HIS A 132 4.11 19.21 -6.94
C HIS A 132 4.60 17.93 -6.28
N VAL A 133 4.80 16.87 -7.08
CA VAL A 133 5.32 15.59 -6.59
C VAL A 133 6.78 15.46 -6.91
N ILE A 134 7.61 15.37 -5.89
CA ILE A 134 9.06 15.54 -5.95
C ILE A 134 9.72 14.32 -5.31
N THR A 135 10.83 13.83 -5.88
CA THR A 135 11.67 12.87 -5.16
C THR A 135 12.59 13.57 -4.17
N GLY A 136 12.51 13.19 -2.90
CA GLY A 136 13.48 13.65 -1.88
C GLY A 136 14.75 12.79 -1.83
N HIS A 137 14.84 11.75 -2.68
CA HIS A 137 16.03 10.95 -2.87
C HIS A 137 16.71 11.34 -4.15
N GLU A 138 17.70 12.18 -4.03
CA GLU A 138 18.60 12.50 -5.13
C GLU A 138 19.67 11.40 -5.22
N GLY A 139 19.78 10.76 -6.38
CA GLY A 139 20.84 9.78 -6.63
C GLY A 139 22.22 10.41 -6.41
N ASN A 140 23.26 9.58 -6.29
CA ASN A 140 24.65 10.05 -6.19
C ASN A 140 25.03 10.83 -7.47
N HIS A 141 24.72 12.12 -7.51
CA HIS A 141 25.20 12.98 -8.57
C HIS A 141 26.71 13.16 -8.42
N LYS A 142 27.44 13.04 -9.52
CA LYS A 142 28.92 13.05 -9.57
C LYS A 142 29.57 14.28 -8.92
N ASN A 143 28.80 15.33 -8.61
CA ASN A 143 29.31 16.59 -8.07
C ASN A 143 28.70 17.02 -6.72
N GLY A 144 27.86 16.20 -6.06
CA GLY A 144 27.23 16.56 -4.78
C GLY A 144 26.22 17.72 -4.83
N VAL A 145 25.87 18.20 -6.04
CA VAL A 145 24.90 19.29 -6.23
C VAL A 145 23.52 18.69 -6.41
N SER A 146 22.53 19.21 -5.66
CA SER A 146 21.12 18.88 -5.84
C SER A 146 20.67 19.20 -7.28
N VAL A 147 19.88 18.29 -7.88
CA VAL A 147 19.20 18.58 -9.16
C VAL A 147 17.87 19.31 -8.95
N LEU A 148 17.39 19.39 -7.72
CA LEU A 148 16.17 20.11 -7.39
C LEU A 148 16.46 21.62 -7.33
N ASN A 149 15.67 22.40 -8.05
CA ASN A 149 15.74 23.86 -7.98
C ASN A 149 14.96 24.36 -6.75
N TYR A 150 15.63 24.41 -5.60
CA TYR A 150 15.01 24.84 -4.34
C TYR A 150 14.59 26.32 -4.36
N GLU A 151 15.24 27.17 -5.17
CA GLU A 151 14.83 28.57 -5.35
C GLU A 151 13.41 28.64 -5.96
N THR A 152 13.13 27.83 -6.97
CA THR A 152 11.79 27.73 -7.57
C THR A 152 10.82 27.10 -6.59
N LEU A 153 11.19 25.97 -5.98
CA LEU A 153 10.31 25.25 -5.04
C LEU A 153 9.93 26.11 -3.81
N ALA A 154 10.82 26.94 -3.31
CA ALA A 154 10.54 27.82 -2.19
C ALA A 154 9.50 28.90 -2.53
N LYS A 155 9.43 29.34 -3.78
CA LYS A 155 8.47 30.33 -4.28
C LYS A 155 7.09 29.74 -4.63
N GLU A 156 6.99 28.41 -4.71
CA GLU A 156 5.71 27.76 -5.05
C GLU A 156 4.69 27.95 -3.92
N GLU A 157 3.50 28.44 -4.28
CA GLU A 157 2.36 28.61 -3.35
C GLU A 157 1.54 27.33 -3.22
N GLY A 158 1.74 26.35 -4.14
CA GLY A 158 1.10 25.06 -4.12
C GLY A 158 1.68 24.10 -3.08
N THR A 159 1.05 22.97 -2.91
CA THR A 159 1.50 21.92 -2.00
C THR A 159 2.73 21.20 -2.56
N LEU A 160 3.81 21.09 -1.77
CA LEU A 160 4.98 20.30 -2.14
C LEU A 160 4.90 18.92 -1.45
N ILE A 161 5.07 17.87 -2.23
CA ILE A 161 4.98 16.49 -1.76
C ILE A 161 6.28 15.77 -2.08
N PHE A 162 7.08 15.50 -1.05
CA PHE A 162 8.36 14.80 -1.21
C PHE A 162 8.18 13.31 -0.90
N LEU A 163 8.35 12.48 -1.93
CA LEU A 163 8.45 11.04 -1.80
C LEU A 163 9.90 10.63 -1.52
N MET A 164 10.10 9.58 -0.73
CA MET A 164 11.44 9.05 -0.39
C MET A 164 12.36 10.05 0.33
N GLY A 165 11.80 11.15 0.87
CA GLY A 165 12.57 12.29 1.41
C GLY A 165 12.95 12.17 2.89
N LEU A 166 12.43 11.19 3.67
CA LEU A 166 12.60 11.18 5.13
C LEU A 166 14.07 11.19 5.59
N LYS A 167 14.94 10.45 4.91
CA LYS A 167 16.37 10.44 5.25
C LYS A 167 17.08 11.76 4.95
N ASN A 168 16.53 12.54 4.04
CA ASN A 168 17.05 13.82 3.60
C ASN A 168 16.21 15.01 4.12
N LEU A 169 15.32 14.76 5.08
CA LEU A 169 14.35 15.76 5.56
C LEU A 169 15.02 17.04 6.05
N LEU A 170 16.14 16.93 6.79
CA LEU A 170 16.89 18.07 7.29
C LEU A 170 17.36 18.98 6.13
N ASN A 171 17.94 18.38 5.08
CA ASN A 171 18.45 19.15 3.93
C ASN A 171 17.29 19.75 3.13
N ILE A 172 16.18 19.02 2.93
CA ILE A 172 14.99 19.53 2.24
C ILE A 172 14.46 20.77 2.95
N VAL A 173 14.29 20.68 4.28
CA VAL A 173 13.80 21.79 5.10
C VAL A 173 14.76 22.99 5.08
N ALA A 174 16.05 22.75 5.32
CA ALA A 174 17.07 23.80 5.29
C ALA A 174 17.08 24.50 3.92
N SER A 175 17.12 23.75 2.82
CA SER A 175 17.16 24.31 1.48
C SER A 175 15.90 25.13 1.15
N LEU A 176 14.71 24.71 1.58
CA LEU A 176 13.49 25.49 1.38
C LEU A 176 13.55 26.84 2.14
N ILE A 177 13.98 26.82 3.41
CA ILE A 177 14.09 28.04 4.25
C ILE A 177 15.17 28.98 3.70
N GLU A 178 16.35 28.45 3.39
CA GLU A 178 17.48 29.23 2.82
C GLU A 178 17.12 29.92 1.50
N ASN A 179 16.21 29.32 0.73
CA ASN A 179 15.72 29.90 -0.52
C ASN A 179 14.43 30.74 -0.35
N GLY A 180 14.03 31.04 0.90
CA GLY A 180 13.02 32.05 1.20
C GLY A 180 11.61 31.53 1.50
N LYS A 181 11.41 30.20 1.65
CA LYS A 181 10.14 29.68 2.12
C LYS A 181 9.98 30.00 3.61
N ASP A 182 8.78 30.47 3.99
CA ASP A 182 8.49 30.86 5.39
C ASP A 182 8.73 29.66 6.35
N PRO A 183 9.59 29.80 7.37
CA PRO A 183 9.80 28.78 8.39
C PRO A 183 8.51 28.36 9.13
N ALA A 184 7.48 29.20 9.16
CA ALA A 184 6.18 28.89 9.73
C ALA A 184 5.28 28.04 8.82
N THR A 185 5.69 27.77 7.56
CA THR A 185 4.92 26.94 6.62
C THR A 185 4.62 25.57 7.24
N PRO A 186 3.34 25.13 7.28
CA PRO A 186 2.96 23.83 7.84
C PRO A 186 3.57 22.65 7.09
N VAL A 187 3.99 21.63 7.84
CA VAL A 187 4.56 20.40 7.32
C VAL A 187 3.94 19.17 7.98
N GLY A 188 3.61 18.17 7.18
CA GLY A 188 3.21 16.85 7.64
C GLY A 188 4.17 15.77 7.16
N VAL A 189 4.60 14.87 8.05
CA VAL A 189 5.35 13.67 7.70
C VAL A 189 4.49 12.45 8.00
N LEU A 190 4.15 11.71 6.95
CA LEU A 190 3.09 10.70 6.91
C LEU A 190 3.72 9.33 6.70
N GLN A 191 3.76 8.51 7.76
CA GLN A 191 4.35 7.17 7.75
C GLN A 191 3.29 6.11 7.48
N GLU A 192 3.62 5.10 6.69
CA GLU A 192 2.79 3.90 6.40
C GLU A 192 1.31 4.21 6.13
N GLY A 193 1.07 5.31 5.41
CA GLY A 193 -0.28 5.78 5.13
C GLY A 193 -1.17 4.74 4.44
N THR A 194 -2.47 4.86 4.66
CA THR A 194 -3.52 3.94 4.21
C THR A 194 -3.53 2.57 4.90
N THR A 195 -2.70 2.38 5.92
CA THR A 195 -2.66 1.15 6.74
C THR A 195 -3.03 1.45 8.19
N ALA A 196 -3.37 0.43 8.96
CA ALA A 196 -3.62 0.58 10.40
C ALA A 196 -2.36 1.03 11.18
N ARG A 197 -1.17 0.91 10.59
CA ARG A 197 0.09 1.39 11.18
C ARG A 197 0.41 2.84 10.79
N GLN A 198 -0.54 3.53 10.15
CA GLN A 198 -0.39 4.92 9.78
C GLN A 198 -0.04 5.80 10.99
N ARG A 199 1.00 6.62 10.83
CA ARG A 199 1.39 7.63 11.82
C ARG A 199 1.63 8.96 11.12
N VAL A 200 1.31 10.05 11.80
CA VAL A 200 1.40 11.40 11.25
C VAL A 200 2.09 12.30 12.25
N ALA A 201 3.20 12.90 11.85
CA ALA A 201 3.85 13.99 12.57
C ALA A 201 3.55 15.30 11.85
N THR A 202 3.08 16.31 12.57
CA THR A 202 2.81 17.66 12.04
C THR A 202 3.59 18.70 12.80
N GLY A 203 4.03 19.73 12.09
CA GLY A 203 4.75 20.88 12.62
C GLY A 203 4.88 21.94 11.54
N THR A 204 5.93 22.73 11.61
CA THR A 204 6.32 23.74 10.64
C THR A 204 7.68 23.39 10.03
N LEU A 205 8.11 24.09 8.98
CA LEU A 205 9.47 23.92 8.47
C LEU A 205 10.53 24.17 9.58
N ALA A 206 10.26 25.06 10.54
CA ALA A 206 11.20 25.34 11.61
C ALA A 206 11.43 24.19 12.59
N ASP A 207 10.41 23.33 12.83
CA ASP A 207 10.47 22.34 13.91
C ASP A 207 10.23 20.87 13.48
N ILE A 208 9.75 20.63 12.27
CA ILE A 208 9.35 19.30 11.84
C ILE A 208 10.44 18.23 11.98
N VAL A 209 11.71 18.60 11.82
CA VAL A 209 12.84 17.65 11.96
C VAL A 209 12.91 17.11 13.39
N GLU A 210 12.75 17.97 14.38
CA GLU A 210 12.76 17.58 15.79
C GLU A 210 11.48 16.83 16.18
N VAL A 211 10.32 17.23 15.63
CA VAL A 211 9.05 16.52 15.82
C VAL A 211 9.17 15.06 15.29
N VAL A 212 9.69 14.88 14.08
CA VAL A 212 9.89 13.56 13.48
C VAL A 212 10.82 12.67 14.32
N LYS A 213 11.92 13.22 14.85
CA LYS A 213 12.83 12.50 15.77
C LYS A 213 12.12 12.11 17.06
N ARG A 214 11.46 13.05 17.70
CA ARG A 214 10.73 12.85 18.98
C ARG A 214 9.66 11.78 18.84
N GLU A 215 8.90 11.81 17.75
CA GLU A 215 7.83 10.85 17.49
C GLU A 215 8.32 9.53 16.88
N GLY A 216 9.61 9.44 16.54
CA GLY A 216 10.21 8.22 15.99
C GLY A 216 9.59 7.77 14.67
N ILE A 217 9.26 8.71 13.79
CA ILE A 217 8.74 8.41 12.44
C ILE A 217 9.80 7.69 11.61
N LYS A 218 9.37 6.67 10.88
CA LYS A 218 10.25 5.79 10.08
C LYS A 218 9.78 5.69 8.62
N THR A 219 10.63 5.14 7.78
CA THR A 219 10.28 4.80 6.39
C THR A 219 9.43 3.52 6.32
N PRO A 220 8.48 3.44 5.37
CA PRO A 220 8.18 4.42 4.30
C PRO A 220 7.39 5.62 4.82
N ALA A 221 7.76 6.82 4.40
CA ALA A 221 7.06 8.05 4.76
C ALA A 221 7.09 9.06 3.61
N ILE A 222 6.10 9.97 3.62
CA ILE A 222 5.92 11.06 2.67
C ILE A 222 5.96 12.37 3.46
N THR A 223 6.60 13.40 2.91
CA THR A 223 6.58 14.75 3.49
C THR A 223 5.69 15.65 2.64
N VAL A 224 4.74 16.32 3.28
CA VAL A 224 3.83 17.29 2.66
C VAL A 224 4.12 18.65 3.26
N VAL A 225 4.40 19.65 2.41
CA VAL A 225 4.69 21.03 2.83
C VAL A 225 3.65 21.97 2.21
N GLY A 226 3.00 22.76 3.02
CA GLY A 226 1.99 23.74 2.59
C GLY A 226 0.81 23.86 3.55
N ASP A 227 0.03 24.90 3.38
CA ASP A 227 -1.06 25.30 4.29
C ASP A 227 -2.18 24.26 4.40
N VAL A 228 -2.35 23.41 3.39
CA VAL A 228 -3.31 22.29 3.39
C VAL A 228 -3.09 21.32 4.57
N VAL A 229 -1.88 21.27 5.14
CA VAL A 229 -1.56 20.41 6.29
C VAL A 229 -2.39 20.80 7.52
N SER A 230 -2.72 22.10 7.70
CA SER A 230 -3.55 22.59 8.78
C SER A 230 -4.97 22.01 8.77
N LEU A 231 -5.48 21.65 7.59
CA LEU A 231 -6.82 21.09 7.43
C LEU A 231 -6.98 19.71 8.09
N ARG A 232 -5.87 19.01 8.37
CA ARG A 232 -5.90 17.74 9.09
C ARG A 232 -6.67 17.82 10.41
N GLN A 233 -6.59 18.93 11.13
CA GLN A 233 -7.28 19.10 12.41
C GLN A 233 -8.79 18.88 12.30
N VAL A 234 -9.36 19.12 11.12
CA VAL A 234 -10.81 19.00 10.85
C VAL A 234 -11.12 17.77 10.00
N LEU A 235 -10.19 17.35 9.13
CA LEU A 235 -10.44 16.34 8.09
C LEU A 235 -9.86 14.94 8.39
N ASP A 236 -9.29 14.71 9.57
CA ASP A 236 -8.73 13.40 9.95
C ASP A 236 -9.83 12.36 10.19
N TRP A 237 -10.36 11.80 9.11
CA TRP A 237 -11.42 10.80 9.18
C TRP A 237 -10.91 9.38 9.52
N TYR A 238 -9.68 9.05 9.07
CA TYR A 238 -9.13 7.71 9.26
C TYR A 238 -8.55 7.52 10.67
N GLY A 239 -7.88 8.55 11.21
CA GLY A 239 -7.33 8.52 12.57
C GLY A 239 -8.42 8.46 13.64
N HIS A 240 -9.64 8.91 13.34
CA HIS A 240 -10.79 8.88 14.26
C HIS A 240 -11.59 7.56 14.22
N LYS A 241 -11.21 6.58 13.39
CA LYS A 241 -11.87 5.28 13.41
C LYS A 241 -11.66 4.58 14.77
N PRO A 242 -12.67 3.85 15.29
CA PRO A 242 -12.64 3.27 16.65
C PRO A 242 -11.44 2.39 16.94
N LEU A 243 -10.95 1.66 15.93
CA LEU A 243 -9.83 0.74 16.04
C LEU A 243 -8.56 1.24 15.33
N SER A 244 -8.51 2.53 15.00
CA SER A 244 -7.31 3.11 14.38
C SER A 244 -6.06 2.86 15.23
N GLY A 245 -4.99 2.38 14.60
CA GLY A 245 -3.72 2.05 15.27
C GLY A 245 -3.74 0.79 16.13
N LYS A 246 -4.81 -0.01 16.09
CA LYS A 246 -4.90 -1.29 16.82
C LYS A 246 -4.57 -2.46 15.90
N SER A 247 -3.78 -3.42 16.41
CA SER A 247 -3.57 -4.72 15.78
C SER A 247 -4.43 -5.76 16.50
N VAL A 248 -5.27 -6.48 15.75
CA VAL A 248 -6.19 -7.49 16.28
C VAL A 248 -5.86 -8.84 15.66
N LEU A 249 -5.46 -9.80 16.49
CA LEU A 249 -5.27 -11.18 16.06
C LEU A 249 -6.64 -11.87 15.98
N VAL A 250 -7.04 -12.30 14.78
CA VAL A 250 -8.29 -13.00 14.52
C VAL A 250 -8.00 -14.48 14.35
N THR A 251 -8.52 -15.30 15.25
CA THR A 251 -8.35 -16.76 15.21
C THR A 251 -9.69 -17.47 15.09
N GLY A 252 -9.71 -18.66 14.51
CA GLY A 252 -10.92 -19.46 14.37
C GLY A 252 -10.88 -20.34 13.11
N THR A 253 -12.06 -20.67 12.60
CA THR A 253 -12.19 -21.30 11.28
C THR A 253 -11.96 -20.26 10.17
N THR A 254 -11.60 -20.71 8.97
CA THR A 254 -11.39 -19.83 7.81
C THR A 254 -12.61 -18.94 7.58
N SER A 255 -13.82 -19.50 7.59
CA SER A 255 -15.05 -18.72 7.38
C SER A 255 -15.31 -17.65 8.44
N MET A 256 -14.93 -17.91 9.71
CA MET A 256 -15.03 -16.90 10.76
C MET A 256 -14.03 -15.78 10.57
N VAL A 257 -12.79 -16.13 10.26
CA VAL A 257 -11.70 -15.16 9.99
C VAL A 257 -12.03 -14.28 8.82
N ASP A 258 -12.49 -14.89 7.70
CA ASP A 258 -12.83 -14.16 6.46
C ASP A 258 -14.03 -13.20 6.65
N ARG A 259 -14.96 -13.53 7.57
CA ARG A 259 -16.11 -12.68 7.88
C ARG A 259 -15.75 -11.54 8.84
N LEU A 260 -14.90 -11.78 9.84
CA LEU A 260 -14.59 -10.78 10.87
C LEU A 260 -13.50 -9.81 10.47
N SER A 261 -12.49 -10.27 9.73
CA SER A 261 -11.33 -9.44 9.37
C SER A 261 -11.69 -8.20 8.56
N PRO A 262 -12.59 -8.24 7.55
CA PRO A 262 -13.02 -7.04 6.84
C PRO A 262 -13.66 -6.00 7.76
N ILE A 263 -14.55 -6.44 8.67
CA ILE A 263 -15.25 -5.55 9.61
C ILE A 263 -14.24 -4.81 10.51
N LEU A 264 -13.24 -5.53 11.04
CA LEU A 264 -12.19 -4.91 11.85
C LEU A 264 -11.35 -3.90 11.05
N LYS A 265 -11.07 -4.18 9.78
CA LYS A 265 -10.36 -3.26 8.89
C LYS A 265 -11.19 -2.02 8.56
N GLU A 266 -12.48 -2.17 8.33
CA GLU A 266 -13.40 -1.03 8.16
C GLU A 266 -13.37 -0.10 9.36
N GLU A 267 -13.22 -0.64 10.57
CA GLU A 267 -13.08 0.12 11.82
C GLU A 267 -11.65 0.65 12.06
N GLY A 268 -10.72 0.42 11.14
CA GLY A 268 -9.35 0.97 11.16
C GLY A 268 -8.31 0.05 11.80
N ALA A 269 -8.64 -1.17 12.16
CA ALA A 269 -7.68 -2.12 12.75
C ALA A 269 -6.76 -2.76 11.69
N GLU A 270 -5.57 -3.16 12.12
CA GLU A 270 -4.78 -4.20 11.46
C GLU A 270 -5.33 -5.57 11.88
N ALA A 271 -6.07 -6.24 11.00
CA ALA A 271 -6.55 -7.59 11.26
C ALA A 271 -5.49 -8.61 10.84
N ILE A 272 -4.89 -9.28 11.82
CA ILE A 272 -3.93 -10.37 11.61
C ILE A 272 -4.71 -11.68 11.61
N SER A 273 -4.98 -12.21 10.42
CA SER A 273 -5.81 -13.39 10.22
C SER A 273 -5.00 -14.67 10.39
N PHE A 274 -5.42 -15.55 11.32
CA PHE A 274 -4.77 -16.80 11.58
C PHE A 274 -5.78 -17.92 11.81
N SER A 275 -6.10 -18.69 10.78
CA SER A 275 -7.03 -19.80 10.85
C SER A 275 -6.38 -21.02 11.55
N LEU A 276 -6.80 -21.30 12.78
CA LEU A 276 -6.27 -22.39 13.61
C LEU A 276 -7.16 -23.64 13.63
N ILE A 277 -8.40 -23.49 13.15
CA ILE A 277 -9.40 -24.55 13.26
C ILE A 277 -9.81 -24.96 11.85
N ARG A 278 -9.64 -26.24 11.55
CA ARG A 278 -10.17 -26.88 10.36
C ARG A 278 -11.34 -27.76 10.71
N THR A 279 -12.45 -27.64 9.97
CA THR A 279 -13.60 -28.55 10.07
C THR A 279 -13.49 -29.60 8.99
N GLU A 280 -13.72 -30.86 9.36
CA GLU A 280 -13.70 -31.97 8.41
C GLU A 280 -15.03 -32.73 8.48
N ARG A 281 -15.55 -33.10 7.31
CA ARG A 281 -16.72 -33.98 7.24
C ARG A 281 -16.38 -35.37 7.74
N MET A 282 -17.14 -35.86 8.69
CA MET A 282 -17.02 -37.24 9.13
C MET A 282 -18.16 -38.07 8.55
N LYS A 283 -17.84 -39.29 8.13
CA LYS A 283 -18.88 -40.28 7.81
C LYS A 283 -19.39 -40.90 9.14
N LEU A 284 -20.66 -40.71 9.41
CA LEU A 284 -21.32 -41.24 10.61
C LEU A 284 -22.36 -42.26 10.16
N PRO A 285 -22.13 -43.59 10.33
CA PRO A 285 -23.11 -44.63 9.96
C PRO A 285 -24.48 -44.43 10.61
N GLU A 286 -24.49 -43.89 11.85
CA GLU A 286 -25.73 -43.59 12.58
C GLU A 286 -26.54 -42.49 11.89
N LEU A 287 -25.89 -41.50 11.29
CA LEU A 287 -26.54 -40.47 10.51
C LEU A 287 -27.15 -41.04 9.23
N ASP A 288 -26.43 -41.92 8.54
CA ASP A 288 -26.95 -42.61 7.36
C ASP A 288 -28.22 -43.43 7.65
N VAL A 289 -28.31 -44.05 8.83
CA VAL A 289 -29.53 -44.75 9.32
C VAL A 289 -30.65 -43.74 9.57
N ALA A 290 -30.36 -42.66 10.32
CA ALA A 290 -31.34 -41.63 10.63
C ALA A 290 -31.88 -40.96 9.35
N LEU A 291 -31.04 -40.73 8.34
CA LEU A 291 -31.45 -40.17 7.05
C LEU A 291 -32.41 -41.07 6.28
N LYS A 292 -32.20 -42.39 6.34
CA LYS A 292 -33.13 -43.36 5.71
C LYS A 292 -34.51 -43.39 6.40
N GLU A 293 -34.55 -42.96 7.65
CA GLU A 293 -35.76 -42.94 8.46
C GLU A 293 -36.23 -41.51 8.77
N ILE A 294 -35.85 -40.53 7.93
CA ILE A 294 -36.05 -39.10 8.17
C ILE A 294 -37.55 -38.75 8.40
N ASP A 295 -38.46 -39.48 7.77
CA ASP A 295 -39.92 -39.31 7.93
C ASP A 295 -40.43 -39.62 9.32
N LYS A 296 -39.64 -40.28 10.18
CA LYS A 296 -39.97 -40.53 11.58
C LYS A 296 -39.70 -39.32 12.49
N TYR A 297 -38.98 -38.31 12.02
CA TYR A 297 -38.62 -37.12 12.77
C TYR A 297 -39.55 -35.95 12.43
N ASN A 298 -40.01 -35.23 13.45
CA ASN A 298 -40.83 -34.03 13.28
C ASN A 298 -40.01 -32.76 13.11
N TRP A 299 -38.72 -32.78 13.53
CA TRP A 299 -37.84 -31.65 13.52
C TRP A 299 -36.41 -32.08 13.22
N ILE A 300 -35.67 -31.25 12.47
CA ILE A 300 -34.22 -31.32 12.30
C ILE A 300 -33.66 -30.02 12.82
N VAL A 301 -32.72 -30.08 13.76
CA VAL A 301 -32.10 -28.91 14.37
C VAL A 301 -30.63 -28.86 13.99
N PHE A 302 -30.21 -27.78 13.34
CA PHE A 302 -28.82 -27.51 13.03
C PHE A 302 -28.26 -26.49 14.02
N THR A 303 -27.14 -26.83 14.66
CA THR A 303 -26.47 -25.96 15.64
C THR A 303 -25.38 -25.09 15.06
N SER A 304 -25.05 -25.27 13.78
CA SER A 304 -24.04 -24.49 13.09
C SER A 304 -24.31 -24.41 11.57
N ALA A 305 -23.80 -23.38 10.91
CA ALA A 305 -23.83 -23.26 9.46
C ALA A 305 -23.13 -24.44 8.77
N ASN A 306 -21.98 -24.89 9.30
CA ASN A 306 -21.28 -26.07 8.78
C ASN A 306 -22.13 -27.35 8.84
N GLY A 307 -23.00 -27.49 9.87
CA GLY A 307 -23.91 -28.59 9.94
C GLY A 307 -24.94 -28.60 8.81
N VAL A 308 -25.46 -27.44 8.43
CA VAL A 308 -26.35 -27.28 7.25
C VAL A 308 -25.60 -27.64 5.98
N GLU A 309 -24.42 -27.02 5.73
CA GLU A 309 -23.60 -27.26 4.53
C GLU A 309 -23.14 -28.71 4.38
N CYS A 310 -22.98 -29.44 5.50
CA CYS A 310 -22.60 -30.85 5.46
C CYS A 310 -23.79 -31.78 5.24
N PHE A 311 -25.00 -31.33 5.57
CA PHE A 311 -26.21 -32.11 5.44
C PHE A 311 -26.81 -32.06 4.03
N PHE A 312 -26.77 -30.86 3.40
CA PHE A 312 -27.21 -30.62 2.02
C PHE A 312 -26.04 -30.66 1.03
#